data_81ad9f6ae8dcd15db473eb676de60002
#
_entry.id   81ad9f6ae8dcd15db473eb676de60002
#
_cell.length_a   1.000
_cell.length_b   1.000
_cell.length_c   1.000
_cell.angle_alpha   90.00
_cell.angle_beta   90.00
_cell.angle_gamma   90.00
#
_symmetry.space_group_name_H-M   'P 1'
#
loop_
_entity.id
_entity.type
_entity.pdbx_description
1 polymer ?
#
loop_
_entity_poly.entity_id
_entity_poly.type
_entity_poly.pdbx_seq_one_letter_code
_entity_poly.pdbx_strand_id
1 'polypeptide(L)'
;MLTPAFELTQDCDFLTVAIRVPHARASEFDVYFEGVDFKFYAKPYFLRLTLPGRIVENGSEQGTYDADKGIFTIRLPKETPGQHFEGLNMLTALLAPRKSRSAKPLVEEIGASGVAEEGADDEDEEFDWEIEQTPYEEVSESTLQSQCHYGFGNLRAGVVQRLQDELSEVIDIKDPDFTPVTERRQKRLAAELAKFDPDHYLADFFEDEAVEQILKYSPWWNDAHAEMVASLGKNQEQGDSAALVSFSEEEKYQLRKFVNKSYLLDKTAHRQVYYGLVDILLAYCYEVRVTEGEHSVESAWTIRKLSPTLCWFETWTDVHEILVSFGRRVLCYPLYRHFKLVLKAYRDTIKILQLGPRSWLP
;
A
#
# COMPACT_ATOMS: atom_id res chain seq x y z
N MET A 1 8.98 3.77 13.73
CA MET A 1 7.65 3.29 14.12
C MET A 1 6.80 4.43 14.62
N LEU A 2 5.51 4.40 14.40
CA LEU A 2 4.61 5.50 14.75
C LEU A 2 3.90 5.19 16.07
N THR A 3 3.92 6.15 17.00
CA THR A 3 3.06 6.07 18.19
C THR A 3 1.63 6.40 17.76
N PRO A 4 0.65 5.49 17.88
CA PRO A 4 -0.73 5.76 17.54
C PRO A 4 -1.39 6.70 18.55
N ALA A 5 -2.46 7.38 18.13
CA ALA A 5 -3.35 8.03 19.08
C ALA A 5 -4.06 6.97 19.93
N PHE A 6 -4.11 7.17 21.22
CA PHE A 6 -4.78 6.25 22.14
C PHE A 6 -5.56 6.99 23.21
N GLU A 7 -6.57 6.34 23.73
CA GLU A 7 -7.40 6.81 24.82
C GLU A 7 -7.54 5.71 25.87
N LEU A 8 -7.44 6.08 27.13
CA LEU A 8 -7.59 5.18 28.28
C LEU A 8 -8.85 5.57 29.05
N THR A 9 -9.73 4.60 29.24
CA THR A 9 -10.91 4.72 30.09
C THR A 9 -10.93 3.57 31.11
N GLN A 10 -11.55 3.74 32.23
CA GLN A 10 -11.65 2.69 33.24
C GLN A 10 -13.03 2.61 33.87
N ASP A 11 -13.42 1.41 34.23
CA ASP A 11 -14.53 1.14 35.16
C ASP A 11 -14.00 0.53 36.48
N CYS A 12 -14.87 -0.03 37.32
CA CYS A 12 -14.47 -0.61 38.61
C CYS A 12 -13.47 -1.77 38.43
N ASP A 13 -13.67 -2.61 37.41
CA ASP A 13 -12.98 -3.89 37.27
C ASP A 13 -12.02 -3.94 36.07
N PHE A 14 -12.20 -3.04 35.11
CA PHE A 14 -11.47 -3.07 33.84
C PHE A 14 -10.83 -1.74 33.48
N LEU A 15 -9.72 -1.84 32.79
CA LEU A 15 -9.10 -0.75 32.00
C LEU A 15 -9.39 -0.99 30.53
N THR A 16 -9.89 0.03 29.84
CA THR A 16 -10.12 -0.03 28.40
C THR A 16 -9.11 0.86 27.68
N VAL A 17 -8.40 0.27 26.73
CA VAL A 17 -7.43 0.95 25.87
C VAL A 17 -8.02 1.00 24.45
N ALA A 18 -8.29 2.19 23.95
CA ALA A 18 -8.72 2.41 22.56
C ALA A 18 -7.56 3.00 21.77
N ILE A 19 -7.13 2.31 20.70
CA ILE A 19 -5.95 2.67 19.92
C ILE A 19 -6.40 2.95 18.48
N ARG A 20 -6.06 4.12 17.96
CA ARG A 20 -6.38 4.51 16.60
C ARG A 20 -5.29 4.05 15.65
N VAL A 21 -5.57 3.00 14.88
CA VAL A 21 -4.66 2.35 13.93
C VAL A 21 -5.31 2.22 12.55
N PRO A 22 -5.54 3.35 11.86
CA PRO A 22 -6.13 3.32 10.53
C PRO A 22 -5.18 2.57 9.59
N HIS A 23 -5.76 1.76 8.70
CA HIS A 23 -5.06 0.96 7.68
C HIS A 23 -4.25 -0.25 8.20
N ALA A 24 -4.27 -0.53 9.50
CA ALA A 24 -3.66 -1.73 10.04
C ALA A 24 -4.52 -2.98 9.75
N ARG A 25 -3.86 -4.12 9.58
CA ARG A 25 -4.54 -5.41 9.37
C ARG A 25 -4.75 -6.10 10.71
N ALA A 26 -5.99 -6.47 11.01
CA ALA A 26 -6.32 -7.13 12.27
C ALA A 26 -5.57 -8.45 12.51
N SER A 27 -5.14 -9.12 11.43
CA SER A 27 -4.34 -10.35 11.51
C SER A 27 -2.90 -10.15 11.95
N GLU A 28 -2.43 -8.90 11.98
CA GLU A 28 -1.05 -8.52 12.34
C GLU A 28 -0.99 -7.85 13.72
N PHE A 29 -2.10 -7.86 14.47
CA PHE A 29 -2.14 -7.27 15.82
C PHE A 29 -1.48 -8.20 16.82
N ASP A 30 -0.47 -7.68 17.48
CA ASP A 30 0.20 -8.31 18.60
C ASP A 30 -0.01 -7.47 19.87
N VAL A 31 -0.51 -8.09 20.93
CA VAL A 31 -0.82 -7.42 22.19
C VAL A 31 -0.20 -8.18 23.32
N TYR A 32 0.69 -7.53 24.06
CA TYR A 32 1.30 -8.06 25.25
C TYR A 32 0.96 -7.17 26.45
N PHE A 33 0.58 -7.77 27.56
CA PHE A 33 0.38 -7.04 28.81
C PHE A 33 0.70 -7.95 30.02
N GLU A 34 1.45 -7.38 30.93
CA GLU A 34 1.81 -8.06 32.19
C GLU A 34 2.07 -7.03 33.29
N GLY A 35 1.42 -7.20 34.43
CA GLY A 35 1.59 -6.30 35.56
C GLY A 35 1.19 -4.86 35.21
N VAL A 36 2.14 -3.97 35.06
CA VAL A 36 1.90 -2.56 34.69
C VAL A 36 2.32 -2.25 33.25
N ASP A 37 2.87 -3.20 32.55
CA ASP A 37 3.35 -3.01 31.18
C ASP A 37 2.29 -3.44 30.19
N PHE A 38 2.01 -2.58 29.23
CA PHE A 38 1.13 -2.84 28.09
C PHE A 38 1.90 -2.52 26.81
N LYS A 39 1.88 -3.43 25.85
CA LYS A 39 2.50 -3.26 24.53
C LYS A 39 1.53 -3.67 23.46
N PHE A 40 1.44 -2.87 22.42
CA PHE A 40 0.66 -3.14 21.24
C PHE A 40 1.52 -2.90 20.01
N TYR A 41 1.51 -3.85 19.11
CA TYR A 41 2.19 -3.77 17.83
C TYR A 41 1.25 -4.11 16.69
N ALA A 42 1.26 -3.28 15.67
CA ALA A 42 0.59 -3.49 14.38
C ALA A 42 1.24 -2.58 13.35
N LYS A 43 2.02 -3.11 12.43
CA LYS A 43 2.71 -2.28 11.42
C LYS A 43 1.81 -1.19 10.83
N PRO A 44 2.24 0.07 10.78
CA PRO A 44 3.51 0.65 11.23
C PRO A 44 3.49 1.17 12.68
N TYR A 45 2.47 0.83 13.47
CA TYR A 45 2.21 1.36 14.80
C TYR A 45 2.86 0.52 15.88
N PHE A 46 3.39 1.21 16.89
CA PHE A 46 3.87 0.63 18.12
C PHE A 46 3.46 1.50 19.31
N LEU A 47 2.90 0.88 20.33
CA LEU A 47 2.50 1.54 21.56
C LEU A 47 2.97 0.73 22.75
N ARG A 48 3.79 1.35 23.60
CA ARG A 48 4.18 0.83 24.89
C ARG A 48 3.71 1.80 25.97
N LEU A 49 2.97 1.29 26.95
CA LEU A 49 2.47 2.07 28.07
C LEU A 49 2.96 1.46 29.38
N THR A 50 3.37 2.32 30.30
CA THR A 50 3.54 1.95 31.71
C THR A 50 2.32 2.44 32.47
N LEU A 51 1.47 1.51 32.87
CA LEU A 51 0.21 1.81 33.54
C LEU A 51 0.43 2.16 35.01
N PRO A 52 -0.41 3.03 35.61
CA PRO A 52 -0.30 3.41 37.01
C PRO A 52 -0.77 2.32 37.97
N GLY A 53 -1.41 1.28 37.48
CA GLY A 53 -1.88 0.13 38.26
C GLY A 53 -1.70 -1.18 37.51
N ARG A 54 -1.78 -2.29 38.24
CA ARG A 54 -1.54 -3.62 37.69
C ARG A 54 -2.77 -4.19 36.99
N ILE A 55 -2.55 -4.81 35.85
CA ILE A 55 -3.50 -5.58 35.08
C ILE A 55 -3.09 -7.06 35.10
N VAL A 56 -4.05 -7.95 34.88
CA VAL A 56 -3.85 -9.40 34.97
C VAL A 56 -4.50 -10.09 33.77
N GLU A 57 -3.85 -11.13 33.27
CA GLU A 57 -4.43 -12.05 32.30
C GLU A 57 -5.22 -13.13 33.02
N ASN A 58 -6.54 -13.13 32.86
CA ASN A 58 -7.43 -14.08 33.54
C ASN A 58 -8.46 -14.71 32.60
N GLY A 59 -8.36 -14.47 31.29
CA GLY A 59 -9.26 -14.99 30.26
C GLY A 59 -10.56 -14.18 30.08
N SER A 60 -10.70 -13.02 30.75
CA SER A 60 -11.83 -12.12 30.56
C SER A 60 -11.51 -10.91 29.69
N GLU A 61 -10.33 -10.89 29.12
CA GLU A 61 -9.89 -9.86 28.18
C GLU A 61 -10.73 -9.90 26.90
N GLN A 62 -11.05 -8.74 26.37
CA GLN A 62 -11.84 -8.62 25.13
C GLN A 62 -11.19 -7.59 24.22
N GLY A 63 -10.75 -8.05 23.04
CA GLY A 63 -10.26 -7.20 21.97
C GLY A 63 -11.30 -7.09 20.85
N THR A 64 -11.57 -5.89 20.37
CA THR A 64 -12.44 -5.62 19.22
C THR A 64 -11.78 -4.63 18.29
N TYR A 65 -11.95 -4.81 16.97
CA TYR A 65 -11.46 -3.89 15.97
C TYR A 65 -12.60 -3.39 15.09
N ASP A 66 -12.76 -2.07 15.08
CA ASP A 66 -13.68 -1.36 14.19
C ASP A 66 -12.89 -0.92 12.94
N ALA A 67 -13.02 -1.67 11.86
CA ALA A 67 -12.30 -1.42 10.61
C ALA A 67 -12.73 -0.11 9.92
N ASP A 68 -13.98 0.33 10.12
CA ASP A 68 -14.49 1.56 9.50
C ASP A 68 -13.88 2.81 10.15
N LYS A 69 -13.67 2.77 11.45
CA LYS A 69 -13.05 3.85 12.22
C LYS A 69 -11.55 3.69 12.37
N GLY A 70 -11.01 2.49 12.10
CA GLY A 70 -9.62 2.14 12.33
C GLY A 70 -9.27 2.17 13.82
N ILE A 71 -10.17 1.74 14.71
CA ILE A 71 -9.96 1.76 16.15
C ILE A 71 -9.93 0.32 16.69
N PHE A 72 -8.81 -0.04 17.30
CA PHE A 72 -8.68 -1.24 18.11
C PHE A 72 -8.97 -0.91 19.57
N THR A 73 -9.89 -1.63 20.18
CA THR A 73 -10.26 -1.46 21.59
C THR A 73 -10.00 -2.76 22.32
N ILE A 74 -9.23 -2.70 23.40
CA ILE A 74 -8.99 -3.84 24.29
C ILE A 74 -9.43 -3.49 25.70
N ARG A 75 -10.09 -4.43 26.34
CA ARG A 75 -10.58 -4.35 27.72
C ARG A 75 -9.78 -5.30 28.58
N LEU A 76 -9.07 -4.80 29.56
CA LEU A 76 -8.09 -5.50 30.38
C LEU A 76 -8.56 -5.53 31.85
N PRO A 77 -8.60 -6.69 32.50
CA PRO A 77 -9.01 -6.79 33.91
C PRO A 77 -7.92 -6.21 34.83
N LYS A 78 -8.37 -5.48 35.84
CA LYS A 78 -7.50 -4.99 36.91
C LYS A 78 -7.14 -6.12 37.89
N GLU A 79 -5.91 -6.17 38.36
CA GLU A 79 -5.48 -7.15 39.36
C GLU A 79 -6.29 -7.02 40.67
N THR A 80 -6.59 -5.76 41.06
CA THR A 80 -7.44 -5.45 42.20
C THR A 80 -8.73 -4.79 41.74
N PRO A 81 -9.88 -5.51 41.78
CA PRO A 81 -11.17 -4.92 41.48
C PRO A 81 -11.47 -3.70 42.37
N GLY A 82 -12.05 -2.66 41.79
CA GLY A 82 -12.34 -1.41 42.49
C GLY A 82 -11.18 -0.42 42.61
N GLN A 83 -9.96 -0.82 42.25
CA GLN A 83 -8.83 0.10 42.23
C GLN A 83 -8.99 1.18 41.16
N HIS A 84 -8.89 2.44 41.57
CA HIS A 84 -8.89 3.55 40.64
C HIS A 84 -7.46 3.85 40.18
N PHE A 85 -7.22 3.88 38.87
CA PHE A 85 -5.93 4.23 38.28
C PHE A 85 -5.90 5.75 38.07
N GLU A 86 -5.02 6.43 38.78
CA GLU A 86 -4.82 7.87 38.65
C GLU A 86 -3.88 8.20 37.48
N GLY A 87 -4.06 9.38 36.87
CA GLY A 87 -3.12 9.89 35.87
C GLY A 87 -3.22 9.23 34.47
N LEU A 88 -4.33 8.58 34.13
CA LEU A 88 -4.54 8.00 32.81
C LEU A 88 -4.53 9.02 31.66
N ASN A 89 -4.66 10.31 31.97
CA ASN A 89 -4.55 11.42 31.02
C ASN A 89 -3.13 11.99 30.88
N MET A 90 -2.17 11.49 31.66
CA MET A 90 -0.78 11.96 31.63
C MET A 90 0.04 11.18 30.57
N LEU A 91 -0.22 11.44 29.29
CA LEU A 91 0.34 10.66 28.17
C LEU A 91 1.86 10.55 28.19
N THR A 92 2.56 11.63 28.51
CA THR A 92 4.04 11.63 28.59
C THR A 92 4.58 10.71 29.69
N ALA A 93 3.89 10.62 30.81
CA ALA A 93 4.28 9.73 31.91
C ALA A 93 4.03 8.25 31.56
N LEU A 94 2.92 7.97 30.86
CA LEU A 94 2.56 6.62 30.42
C LEU A 94 3.49 6.08 29.33
N LEU A 95 3.99 6.96 28.44
CA LEU A 95 4.91 6.61 27.35
C LEU A 95 6.38 6.55 27.79
N ALA A 96 6.72 7.07 28.97
CA ALA A 96 8.09 7.10 29.46
C ALA A 96 8.64 5.67 29.64
N PRO A 97 9.84 5.35 29.12
CA PRO A 97 10.46 4.06 29.35
C PRO A 97 10.81 3.90 30.86
N ARG A 98 10.60 2.70 31.39
CA ARG A 98 11.12 2.38 32.71
C ARG A 98 12.64 2.46 32.66
N LYS A 99 13.25 3.34 33.44
CA LYS A 99 14.70 3.32 33.66
C LYS A 99 15.04 2.01 34.32
N SER A 100 15.49 1.04 33.56
CA SER A 100 16.13 -0.15 34.15
C SER A 100 17.41 0.33 34.82
N ARG A 101 17.50 0.20 36.14
CA ARG A 101 18.73 0.37 36.86
C ARG A 101 19.63 -0.86 36.61
N SER A 102 20.15 -0.99 35.41
CA SER A 102 21.27 -1.84 35.11
C SER A 102 22.52 -0.98 35.15
N ALA A 103 23.14 -0.92 36.30
CA ALA A 103 24.53 -0.49 36.42
C ALA A 103 25.37 -1.54 35.71
N LYS A 104 25.76 -1.31 34.47
CA LYS A 104 26.83 -2.08 33.82
C LYS A 104 28.15 -1.71 34.50
N PRO A 105 28.90 -2.67 35.11
CA PRO A 105 30.25 -2.39 35.56
C PRO A 105 31.12 -2.13 34.34
N LEU A 106 31.76 -0.98 34.30
CA LEU A 106 32.77 -0.60 33.33
C LEU A 106 34.05 -1.40 33.62
N VAL A 107 34.22 -2.54 32.94
CA VAL A 107 35.52 -3.24 32.87
C VAL A 107 35.75 -3.57 31.40
N GLU A 108 36.64 -2.82 30.78
CA GLU A 108 37.28 -3.18 29.52
C GLU A 108 38.30 -4.29 29.78
N GLU A 109 38.09 -5.45 29.23
CA GLU A 109 39.20 -6.42 29.01
C GLU A 109 39.49 -6.52 27.51
N ILE A 110 40.68 -6.07 27.17
CA ILE A 110 41.32 -6.23 25.86
C ILE A 110 41.92 -7.64 25.81
N GLY A 111 41.53 -8.42 24.79
CA GLY A 111 42.27 -9.67 24.54
C GLY A 111 41.72 -10.61 23.49
N ALA A 112 42.27 -10.48 22.27
CA ALA A 112 42.68 -11.51 21.30
C ALA A 112 41.68 -12.54 20.75
N SER A 113 41.46 -12.40 19.43
CA SER A 113 41.48 -13.34 18.32
C SER A 113 41.06 -14.81 18.52
N GLY A 114 40.18 -15.29 17.63
CA GLY A 114 40.16 -16.67 17.19
C GLY A 114 38.86 -17.18 16.57
N VAL A 115 38.87 -17.31 15.23
CA VAL A 115 38.28 -18.38 14.40
C VAL A 115 36.75 -18.48 14.27
N ALA A 116 36.34 -18.44 13.00
CA ALA A 116 35.02 -18.68 12.45
C ALA A 116 34.46 -20.07 12.72
N GLU A 117 33.17 -20.15 12.99
CA GLU A 117 32.32 -21.29 12.61
C GLU A 117 31.01 -20.76 12.04
N GLU A 118 30.72 -21.18 10.79
CA GLU A 118 29.47 -20.94 10.10
C GLU A 118 28.34 -21.73 10.81
N GLY A 119 27.43 -21.02 11.46
CA GLY A 119 26.17 -21.53 11.92
C GLY A 119 25.05 -20.73 11.26
N ALA A 120 24.17 -21.42 10.53
CA ALA A 120 22.95 -20.83 9.99
C ALA A 120 22.13 -20.24 11.12
N ASP A 121 22.06 -18.92 11.15
CA ASP A 121 21.29 -18.18 12.13
C ASP A 121 19.92 -17.87 11.51
N ASP A 122 18.88 -18.45 12.11
CA ASP A 122 17.51 -17.97 12.04
C ASP A 122 17.54 -16.55 12.65
N GLU A 123 17.59 -15.53 11.82
CA GLU A 123 17.46 -14.15 12.26
C GLU A 123 16.01 -13.90 12.72
N ASP A 124 15.67 -14.34 13.91
CA ASP A 124 14.67 -13.71 14.74
C ASP A 124 15.24 -12.31 15.06
N GLU A 125 14.92 -11.31 14.23
CA GLU A 125 15.19 -9.91 14.56
C GLU A 125 14.51 -9.61 15.90
N GLU A 126 15.29 -9.66 16.98
CA GLU A 126 14.84 -9.33 18.32
C GLU A 126 14.43 -7.85 18.32
N PHE A 127 13.12 -7.63 18.22
CA PHE A 127 12.55 -6.30 18.11
C PHE A 127 12.94 -5.46 19.34
N ASP A 128 13.61 -4.33 19.12
CA ASP A 128 14.03 -3.41 20.20
C ASP A 128 12.81 -2.70 20.80
N TRP A 129 12.32 -3.26 21.90
CA TRP A 129 11.20 -2.72 22.68
C TRP A 129 11.51 -1.44 23.46
N GLU A 130 12.77 -0.97 23.45
CA GLU A 130 13.23 0.24 24.18
C GLU A 130 13.17 1.52 23.32
N ILE A 131 12.58 1.48 22.14
CA ILE A 131 12.42 2.64 21.26
C ILE A 131 11.73 3.79 22.00
N GLU A 132 12.32 4.99 21.92
CA GLU A 132 11.74 6.20 22.49
C GLU A 132 10.45 6.56 21.75
N GLN A 133 9.36 6.73 22.49
CA GLN A 133 8.05 7.07 21.92
C GLN A 133 7.73 8.54 22.18
N THR A 134 7.36 9.25 21.13
CA THR A 134 6.82 10.61 21.22
C THR A 134 5.28 10.53 21.20
N PRO A 135 4.58 11.40 21.98
CA PRO A 135 3.14 11.48 21.92
C PRO A 135 2.64 11.76 20.50
N TYR A 136 1.49 11.19 20.16
CA TYR A 136 0.83 11.50 18.91
C TYR A 136 0.43 12.98 18.88
N GLU A 137 0.91 13.70 17.87
CA GLU A 137 0.49 15.06 17.58
C GLU A 137 -0.57 15.05 16.48
N GLU A 138 -1.75 15.58 16.77
CA GLU A 138 -2.80 15.73 15.77
C GLU A 138 -2.39 16.85 14.81
N VAL A 139 -2.24 16.50 13.52
CA VAL A 139 -1.92 17.49 12.48
C VAL A 139 -3.12 18.44 12.37
N SER A 140 -2.90 19.74 12.62
CA SER A 140 -3.96 20.72 12.57
C SER A 140 -4.61 20.80 11.18
N GLU A 141 -5.90 21.08 11.11
CA GLU A 141 -6.63 21.22 9.83
C GLU A 141 -5.98 22.26 8.89
N SER A 142 -5.39 23.31 9.45
CA SER A 142 -4.65 24.32 8.66
C SER A 142 -3.40 23.73 7.99
N THR A 143 -2.71 22.82 8.64
CA THR A 143 -1.53 22.13 8.05
C THR A 143 -1.97 21.14 6.99
N LEU A 144 -3.10 20.42 7.20
CA LEU A 144 -3.68 19.52 6.19
C LEU A 144 -4.16 20.27 4.95
N GLN A 145 -4.69 21.49 5.08
CA GLN A 145 -5.10 22.32 3.94
C GLN A 145 -3.92 22.84 3.11
N SER A 146 -2.73 22.94 3.69
CA SER A 146 -1.51 23.35 2.97
C SER A 146 -0.80 22.21 2.27
N GLN A 147 -1.18 20.96 2.53
CA GLN A 147 -0.54 19.78 1.92
C GLN A 147 -1.01 19.55 0.50
N CYS A 148 -0.12 18.96 -0.30
CA CYS A 148 -0.45 18.54 -1.66
C CYS A 148 -1.34 17.29 -1.63
N HIS A 149 -2.40 17.29 -2.42
CA HIS A 149 -3.28 16.14 -2.55
C HIS A 149 -2.75 15.14 -3.58
N TYR A 150 -3.11 13.87 -3.40
CA TYR A 150 -2.73 12.76 -4.27
C TYR A 150 -3.73 11.59 -4.19
N GLY A 151 -3.40 10.51 -4.90
CA GLY A 151 -4.19 9.29 -4.93
C GLY A 151 -5.47 9.41 -5.77
N PHE A 152 -6.40 8.50 -5.56
CA PHE A 152 -7.65 8.42 -6.33
C PHE A 152 -8.44 9.73 -6.21
N GLY A 153 -8.70 10.37 -7.37
CA GLY A 153 -9.41 11.64 -7.44
C GLY A 153 -8.73 12.81 -6.72
N ASN A 154 -7.46 12.72 -6.36
CA ASN A 154 -6.73 13.69 -5.53
C ASN A 154 -7.39 13.95 -4.17
N LEU A 155 -7.97 12.92 -3.55
CA LEU A 155 -8.74 13.04 -2.31
C LEU A 155 -7.92 12.75 -1.05
N ARG A 156 -6.63 12.46 -1.16
CA ARG A 156 -5.77 12.08 -0.03
C ARG A 156 -4.67 13.10 0.21
N ALA A 157 -4.36 13.34 1.48
CA ALA A 157 -3.20 14.07 1.97
C ALA A 157 -2.80 13.51 3.34
N GLY A 158 -1.53 13.60 3.72
CA GLY A 158 -1.02 13.19 5.03
C GLY A 158 -0.96 11.67 5.26
N VAL A 159 -1.19 10.85 4.24
CA VAL A 159 -1.16 9.37 4.38
C VAL A 159 0.26 8.84 4.29
N VAL A 160 1.01 9.26 3.27
CA VAL A 160 2.36 8.74 2.99
C VAL A 160 3.34 9.16 4.07
N GLN A 161 3.23 10.38 4.59
CA GLN A 161 4.09 10.86 5.68
C GLN A 161 4.04 9.95 6.91
N ARG A 162 2.88 9.35 7.18
CA ARG A 162 2.69 8.43 8.32
C ARG A 162 3.18 7.01 8.05
N LEU A 163 3.33 6.64 6.77
CA LEU A 163 3.64 5.28 6.32
C LEU A 163 4.94 5.23 5.50
N GLN A 164 5.80 6.24 5.60
CA GLN A 164 6.92 6.44 4.69
C GLN A 164 7.88 5.25 4.65
N ASP A 165 8.19 4.65 5.78
CA ASP A 165 9.10 3.51 5.86
C ASP A 165 8.50 2.26 5.19
N GLU A 166 7.21 2.01 5.38
CA GLU A 166 6.49 0.88 4.81
C GLU A 166 6.20 1.05 3.30
N LEU A 167 6.05 2.29 2.85
CA LEU A 167 5.69 2.61 1.48
C LEU A 167 6.91 2.93 0.59
N SER A 168 8.11 3.05 1.14
CA SER A 168 9.33 3.41 0.41
C SER A 168 9.65 2.44 -0.74
N GLU A 169 9.33 1.17 -0.59
CA GLU A 169 9.48 0.16 -1.63
C GLU A 169 8.32 0.18 -2.65
N VAL A 170 7.16 0.66 -2.24
CA VAL A 170 5.94 0.66 -3.04
C VAL A 170 5.79 1.95 -3.84
N ILE A 171 6.18 3.10 -3.29
CA ILE A 171 6.00 4.42 -3.87
C ILE A 171 7.37 5.03 -4.16
N ASP A 172 7.60 5.46 -5.40
CA ASP A 172 8.88 6.04 -5.83
C ASP A 172 9.09 7.46 -5.32
N ILE A 173 7.99 8.21 -5.09
CA ILE A 173 8.07 9.56 -4.52
C ILE A 173 8.16 9.50 -3.00
N LYS A 174 9.19 10.12 -2.44
CA LYS A 174 9.47 10.07 -0.99
C LYS A 174 8.56 10.96 -0.16
N ASP A 175 8.15 12.10 -0.70
CA ASP A 175 7.40 13.12 0.05
C ASP A 175 6.29 13.74 -0.81
N PRO A 176 5.21 12.98 -1.09
CA PRO A 176 4.11 13.46 -1.92
C PRO A 176 3.27 14.54 -1.24
N ASP A 177 3.25 14.59 0.10
CA ASP A 177 2.46 15.56 0.87
C ASP A 177 2.96 16.99 0.69
N PHE A 178 4.27 17.18 0.47
CA PHE A 178 4.90 18.49 0.29
C PHE A 178 5.45 18.71 -1.11
N THR A 179 5.32 17.75 -2.02
CA THR A 179 5.80 17.85 -3.38
C THR A 179 4.67 18.20 -4.34
N PRO A 180 4.62 19.40 -4.94
CA PRO A 180 3.63 19.78 -5.94
C PRO A 180 3.65 18.87 -7.17
N VAL A 181 2.54 18.76 -7.89
CA VAL A 181 2.38 17.91 -9.07
C VAL A 181 3.46 18.16 -10.14
N THR A 182 3.79 19.42 -10.37
CA THR A 182 4.82 19.80 -11.35
C THR A 182 6.21 19.31 -10.96
N GLU A 183 6.55 19.39 -9.68
CA GLU A 183 7.83 18.91 -9.15
C GLU A 183 7.88 17.38 -9.12
N ARG A 184 6.76 16.70 -8.79
CA ARG A 184 6.66 15.22 -8.89
C ARG A 184 7.00 14.76 -10.29
N ARG A 185 6.42 15.43 -11.30
CA ARG A 185 6.69 15.14 -12.72
C ARG A 185 8.16 15.33 -13.08
N GLN A 186 8.78 16.40 -12.63
CA GLN A 186 10.21 16.65 -12.87
C GLN A 186 11.09 15.58 -12.21
N LYS A 187 10.84 15.24 -10.95
CA LYS A 187 11.56 14.17 -10.24
C LYS A 187 11.41 12.82 -10.93
N ARG A 188 10.19 12.50 -11.37
CA ARG A 188 9.92 11.27 -12.13
C ARG A 188 10.70 11.22 -13.43
N LEU A 189 10.67 12.27 -14.23
CA LEU A 189 11.37 12.33 -15.51
C LEU A 189 12.90 12.23 -15.33
N ALA A 190 13.44 12.83 -14.29
CA ALA A 190 14.85 12.71 -13.94
C ALA A 190 15.22 11.28 -13.51
N ALA A 191 14.38 10.62 -12.70
CA ALA A 191 14.57 9.24 -12.30
C ALA A 191 14.50 8.27 -13.49
N GLU A 192 13.57 8.47 -14.41
CA GLU A 192 13.46 7.69 -15.64
C GLU A 192 14.69 7.86 -16.53
N LEU A 193 15.18 9.09 -16.69
CA LEU A 193 16.40 9.35 -17.47
C LEU A 193 17.63 8.67 -16.87
N ALA A 194 17.79 8.74 -15.55
CA ALA A 194 18.89 8.09 -14.84
C ALA A 194 18.84 6.56 -14.88
N LYS A 195 17.61 6.01 -15.02
CA LYS A 195 17.40 4.55 -15.05
C LYS A 195 17.46 3.95 -16.46
N PHE A 196 17.36 4.76 -17.50
CA PHE A 196 17.44 4.28 -18.87
C PHE A 196 18.80 3.69 -19.17
N ASP A 197 18.81 2.46 -19.65
CA ASP A 197 20.00 1.71 -20.04
C ASP A 197 19.94 1.40 -21.55
N PRO A 198 20.73 2.09 -22.37
CA PRO A 198 20.72 1.90 -23.80
C PRO A 198 21.26 0.53 -24.22
N ASP A 199 22.20 -0.05 -23.47
CA ASP A 199 22.79 -1.34 -23.81
C ASP A 199 21.79 -2.46 -23.59
N HIS A 200 21.02 -2.39 -22.50
CA HIS A 200 19.91 -3.31 -22.26
C HIS A 200 18.83 -3.20 -23.37
N TYR A 201 18.45 -1.98 -23.75
CA TYR A 201 17.49 -1.77 -24.83
C TYR A 201 17.98 -2.37 -26.17
N LEU A 202 19.26 -2.17 -26.50
CA LEU A 202 19.86 -2.71 -27.72
C LEU A 202 19.96 -4.23 -27.67
N ALA A 203 20.26 -4.83 -26.52
CA ALA A 203 20.26 -6.28 -26.35
C ALA A 203 18.87 -6.87 -26.67
N ASP A 204 17.81 -6.35 -26.07
CA ASP A 204 16.43 -6.78 -26.34
C ASP A 204 15.99 -6.53 -27.80
N PHE A 205 16.56 -5.52 -28.44
CA PHE A 205 16.25 -5.18 -29.83
C PHE A 205 16.91 -6.17 -30.82
N PHE A 206 18.14 -6.63 -30.53
CA PHE A 206 18.89 -7.53 -31.42
C PHE A 206 18.65 -9.00 -31.10
N GLU A 207 18.33 -9.34 -29.84
CA GLU A 207 18.04 -10.69 -29.36
C GLU A 207 16.53 -10.80 -29.00
N ASP A 208 15.66 -10.55 -29.98
CA ASP A 208 14.22 -10.38 -29.76
C ASP A 208 13.42 -11.71 -29.80
N GLU A 209 14.06 -12.87 -29.75
CA GLU A 209 13.37 -14.17 -29.83
C GLU A 209 12.35 -14.37 -28.71
N ALA A 210 12.70 -14.04 -27.46
CA ALA A 210 11.79 -14.09 -26.32
C ALA A 210 10.64 -13.09 -26.47
N VAL A 211 10.95 -11.88 -26.96
CA VAL A 211 9.94 -10.84 -27.22
C VAL A 211 8.95 -11.29 -28.30
N GLU A 212 9.42 -11.96 -29.36
CA GLU A 212 8.56 -12.49 -30.41
C GLU A 212 7.59 -13.56 -29.88
N GLN A 213 8.00 -14.39 -28.90
CA GLN A 213 7.09 -15.33 -28.25
C GLN A 213 6.01 -14.60 -27.45
N ILE A 214 6.39 -13.62 -26.62
CA ILE A 214 5.46 -12.79 -25.84
C ILE A 214 4.46 -12.09 -26.76
N LEU A 215 4.88 -11.59 -27.91
CA LEU A 215 4.03 -10.92 -28.89
C LEU A 215 3.00 -11.87 -29.53
N LYS A 216 3.26 -13.17 -29.60
CA LYS A 216 2.34 -14.19 -30.12
C LYS A 216 1.26 -14.58 -29.11
N TYR A 217 1.51 -14.37 -27.83
CA TYR A 217 0.50 -14.65 -26.78
C TYR A 217 -0.81 -13.93 -27.07
N SER A 218 -1.95 -14.63 -26.94
CA SER A 218 -3.30 -14.09 -27.16
C SER A 218 -4.03 -13.95 -25.82
N PRO A 219 -4.06 -12.76 -25.20
CA PRO A 219 -4.81 -12.54 -23.98
C PRO A 219 -6.32 -12.67 -24.18
N TRP A 220 -7.05 -12.92 -23.09
CA TRP A 220 -8.51 -13.14 -23.07
C TRP A 220 -9.34 -12.05 -23.76
N TRP A 221 -8.90 -10.80 -23.71
CA TRP A 221 -9.61 -9.68 -24.35
C TRP A 221 -9.60 -9.72 -25.87
N ASN A 222 -8.72 -10.50 -26.50
CA ASN A 222 -8.71 -10.67 -27.94
C ASN A 222 -9.96 -11.41 -28.41
N ASP A 223 -10.32 -12.50 -27.73
CA ASP A 223 -11.49 -13.29 -28.06
C ASP A 223 -12.78 -12.53 -27.74
N ALA A 224 -12.85 -11.90 -26.56
CA ALA A 224 -13.98 -11.04 -26.19
C ALA A 224 -14.20 -9.89 -27.19
N HIS A 225 -13.12 -9.24 -27.66
CA HIS A 225 -13.22 -8.18 -28.65
C HIS A 225 -13.66 -8.71 -30.02
N ALA A 226 -13.15 -9.88 -30.43
CA ALA A 226 -13.57 -10.50 -31.70
C ALA A 226 -15.05 -10.88 -31.69
N GLU A 227 -15.55 -11.43 -30.57
CA GLU A 227 -16.98 -11.73 -30.38
C GLU A 227 -17.85 -10.47 -30.44
N MET A 228 -17.39 -9.39 -29.75
CA MET A 228 -18.07 -8.10 -29.79
C MET A 228 -18.19 -7.57 -31.24
N VAL A 229 -17.09 -7.57 -32.00
CA VAL A 229 -17.07 -7.10 -33.38
C VAL A 229 -17.98 -7.97 -34.26
N ALA A 230 -17.98 -9.30 -34.08
CA ALA A 230 -18.85 -10.22 -34.80
C ALA A 230 -20.35 -10.00 -34.48
N SER A 231 -20.67 -9.63 -33.24
CA SER A 231 -22.05 -9.33 -32.81
C SER A 231 -22.56 -8.02 -33.36
N LEU A 232 -21.74 -6.99 -33.52
CA LEU A 232 -22.12 -5.70 -34.12
C LEU A 232 -22.54 -5.83 -35.56
N GLY A 233 -22.02 -6.83 -36.29
CA GLY A 233 -22.42 -7.13 -37.66
C GLY A 233 -23.76 -7.87 -37.79
N LYS A 234 -24.30 -8.43 -36.69
CA LYS A 234 -25.50 -9.29 -36.72
C LYS A 234 -26.76 -8.67 -36.09
N ASN A 235 -26.64 -7.62 -35.29
CA ASN A 235 -27.75 -7.09 -34.47
C ASN A 235 -28.00 -5.61 -34.73
N GLN A 236 -28.90 -5.34 -35.74
CA GLN A 236 -29.64 -4.08 -35.77
C GLN A 236 -31.04 -4.18 -35.11
N GLU A 237 -31.46 -5.33 -34.58
CA GLU A 237 -32.86 -5.53 -34.22
C GLU A 237 -33.22 -5.97 -32.80
N GLN A 238 -32.27 -6.16 -31.88
CA GLN A 238 -32.67 -6.49 -30.48
C GLN A 238 -31.73 -5.84 -29.45
N GLY A 239 -32.27 -4.84 -28.79
CA GLY A 239 -31.62 -4.12 -27.71
C GLY A 239 -31.64 -4.87 -26.38
N ASP A 240 -30.77 -5.85 -26.23
CA ASP A 240 -30.32 -6.31 -24.93
C ASP A 240 -28.92 -6.92 -25.09
N SER A 241 -27.92 -6.06 -25.02
CA SER A 241 -26.52 -6.48 -25.08
C SER A 241 -26.19 -7.23 -23.80
N ALA A 242 -26.19 -8.55 -23.86
CA ALA A 242 -25.64 -9.39 -22.80
C ALA A 242 -24.21 -8.95 -22.47
N ALA A 243 -23.87 -8.88 -21.20
CA ALA A 243 -22.55 -8.52 -20.74
C ALA A 243 -21.53 -9.49 -21.36
N LEU A 244 -20.57 -8.94 -22.13
CA LEU A 244 -19.54 -9.72 -22.84
C LEU A 244 -18.50 -10.33 -21.88
N VAL A 245 -18.44 -9.84 -20.64
CA VAL A 245 -17.54 -10.33 -19.59
C VAL A 245 -18.36 -10.81 -18.41
N SER A 246 -18.14 -12.04 -18.00
CA SER A 246 -18.73 -12.62 -16.80
C SER A 246 -17.64 -12.85 -15.74
N PHE A 247 -17.93 -12.46 -14.51
CA PHE A 247 -17.04 -12.75 -13.38
C PHE A 247 -17.23 -14.19 -12.89
N SER A 248 -16.12 -14.85 -12.58
CA SER A 248 -16.15 -16.12 -11.85
C SER A 248 -16.75 -15.93 -10.44
N GLU A 249 -17.17 -17.02 -9.80
CA GLU A 249 -17.69 -16.93 -8.41
C GLU A 249 -16.62 -16.48 -7.42
N GLU A 250 -15.35 -16.79 -7.68
CA GLU A 250 -14.22 -16.36 -6.86
C GLU A 250 -13.97 -14.86 -7.01
N GLU A 251 -13.99 -14.34 -8.24
CA GLU A 251 -13.88 -12.89 -8.50
C GLU A 251 -15.05 -12.13 -7.87
N LYS A 252 -16.28 -12.62 -8.01
CA LYS A 252 -17.45 -12.03 -7.35
C LYS A 252 -17.31 -12.03 -5.83
N TYR A 253 -16.76 -13.10 -5.26
CA TYR A 253 -16.50 -13.16 -3.82
C TYR A 253 -15.47 -12.12 -3.38
N GLN A 254 -14.38 -11.94 -4.12
CA GLN A 254 -13.37 -10.91 -3.83
C GLN A 254 -13.96 -9.50 -3.99
N LEU A 255 -14.72 -9.25 -5.04
CA LEU A 255 -15.38 -7.95 -5.25
C LEU A 255 -16.34 -7.57 -4.11
N ARG A 256 -17.05 -8.54 -3.53
CA ARG A 256 -17.94 -8.31 -2.38
C ARG A 256 -17.19 -7.93 -1.09
N LYS A 257 -15.89 -8.24 -0.98
CA LYS A 257 -15.06 -7.83 0.16
C LYS A 257 -14.67 -6.37 0.11
N PHE A 258 -14.69 -5.74 -1.06
CA PHE A 258 -14.38 -4.33 -1.17
C PHE A 258 -15.51 -3.47 -0.63
N VAL A 259 -15.14 -2.49 0.19
CA VAL A 259 -16.10 -1.50 0.69
C VAL A 259 -16.60 -0.66 -0.48
N ASN A 260 -17.92 -0.70 -0.71
CA ASN A 260 -18.54 0.14 -1.73
C ASN A 260 -18.60 1.58 -1.23
N LYS A 261 -17.69 2.43 -1.74
CA LYS A 261 -17.62 3.86 -1.42
C LYS A 261 -18.11 4.66 -2.61
N SER A 262 -19.07 5.55 -2.36
CA SER A 262 -19.43 6.56 -3.34
C SER A 262 -18.53 7.80 -3.20
N TYR A 263 -18.08 8.34 -4.32
CA TYR A 263 -17.26 9.56 -4.37
C TYR A 263 -17.98 10.65 -5.14
N LEU A 264 -18.06 11.83 -4.57
CA LEU A 264 -18.52 13.03 -5.28
C LEU A 264 -17.29 13.64 -5.98
N LEU A 265 -17.16 13.38 -7.26
CA LEU A 265 -16.10 13.92 -8.10
C LEU A 265 -16.64 15.00 -9.01
N ASP A 266 -15.93 16.11 -9.13
CA ASP A 266 -16.20 17.10 -10.16
C ASP A 266 -15.77 16.60 -11.55
N LYS A 267 -16.09 17.35 -12.61
CA LYS A 267 -15.77 16.95 -13.99
C LYS A 267 -14.26 16.79 -14.24
N THR A 268 -13.43 17.57 -13.54
CA THR A 268 -11.98 17.56 -13.68
C THR A 268 -11.40 16.31 -13.01
N ALA A 269 -11.79 16.07 -11.77
CA ALA A 269 -11.39 14.88 -11.02
C ALA A 269 -11.86 13.59 -11.72
N HIS A 270 -13.08 13.58 -12.25
CA HIS A 270 -13.61 12.46 -13.04
C HIS A 270 -12.72 12.14 -14.25
N ARG A 271 -12.32 13.17 -15.00
CA ARG A 271 -11.41 13.02 -16.15
C ARG A 271 -10.04 12.49 -15.72
N GLN A 272 -9.49 12.99 -14.62
CA GLN A 272 -8.20 12.51 -14.07
C GLN A 272 -8.26 11.05 -13.66
N VAL A 273 -9.36 10.60 -13.06
CA VAL A 273 -9.57 9.19 -12.72
C VAL A 273 -9.56 8.30 -13.98
N TYR A 274 -10.24 8.73 -15.06
CA TYR A 274 -10.20 7.98 -16.32
C TYR A 274 -8.80 7.93 -16.93
N TYR A 275 -8.05 9.03 -16.90
CA TYR A 275 -6.68 9.06 -17.39
C TYR A 275 -5.78 8.14 -16.56
N GLY A 276 -5.90 8.17 -15.23
CA GLY A 276 -5.20 7.24 -14.35
C GLY A 276 -5.54 5.78 -14.63
N LEU A 277 -6.81 5.47 -14.92
CA LEU A 277 -7.23 4.14 -15.31
C LEU A 277 -6.57 3.67 -16.62
N VAL A 278 -6.47 4.54 -17.63
CA VAL A 278 -5.76 4.22 -18.88
C VAL A 278 -4.30 3.90 -18.63
N ASP A 279 -3.63 4.67 -17.78
CA ASP A 279 -2.24 4.44 -17.38
C ASP A 279 -2.05 3.06 -16.71
N ILE A 280 -2.93 2.73 -15.77
CA ILE A 280 -2.91 1.42 -15.08
C ILE A 280 -3.19 0.26 -16.06
N LEU A 281 -4.13 0.45 -16.99
CA LEU A 281 -4.45 -0.58 -17.98
C LEU A 281 -3.32 -0.86 -18.95
N LEU A 282 -2.57 0.16 -19.37
CA LEU A 282 -1.37 -0.02 -20.18
C LEU A 282 -0.34 -0.90 -19.47
N ALA A 283 -0.11 -0.63 -18.18
CA ALA A 283 0.79 -1.42 -17.33
C ALA A 283 0.27 -2.87 -17.15
N TYR A 284 -1.02 -3.03 -16.93
CA TYR A 284 -1.67 -4.34 -16.84
C TYR A 284 -1.56 -5.14 -18.15
N CYS A 285 -1.82 -4.51 -19.30
CA CYS A 285 -1.70 -5.18 -20.60
C CYS A 285 -0.26 -5.65 -20.89
N TYR A 286 0.73 -4.88 -20.50
CA TYR A 286 2.13 -5.28 -20.59
C TYR A 286 2.40 -6.49 -19.72
N GLU A 287 2.01 -6.44 -18.47
CA GLU A 287 2.26 -7.49 -17.48
C GLU A 287 1.63 -8.82 -17.89
N VAL A 288 0.34 -8.81 -18.25
CA VAL A 288 -0.37 -10.02 -18.71
C VAL A 288 0.31 -10.67 -19.91
N ARG A 289 0.88 -9.87 -20.80
CA ARG A 289 1.63 -10.43 -21.95
C ARG A 289 2.93 -11.07 -21.53
N VAL A 290 3.72 -10.40 -20.71
CA VAL A 290 5.03 -10.86 -20.28
C VAL A 290 4.92 -12.13 -19.44
N THR A 291 3.85 -12.27 -18.67
CA THR A 291 3.56 -13.45 -17.85
C THR A 291 2.69 -14.50 -18.56
N GLU A 292 2.29 -14.24 -19.81
CA GLU A 292 1.34 -15.09 -20.57
C GLU A 292 0.04 -15.38 -19.77
N GLY A 293 -0.38 -14.41 -18.92
CA GLY A 293 -1.57 -14.52 -18.07
C GLY A 293 -1.35 -15.25 -16.75
N GLU A 294 -0.15 -15.77 -16.51
CA GLU A 294 0.21 -16.40 -15.24
C GLU A 294 0.74 -15.36 -14.25
N HIS A 295 -0.15 -14.77 -13.47
CA HIS A 295 0.21 -13.75 -12.49
C HIS A 295 1.05 -14.35 -11.34
N SER A 296 2.06 -13.59 -10.92
CA SER A 296 2.94 -13.92 -9.80
C SER A 296 2.91 -12.81 -8.74
N VAL A 297 3.66 -13.00 -7.66
CA VAL A 297 3.85 -11.95 -6.63
C VAL A 297 4.52 -10.71 -7.21
N GLU A 298 5.30 -10.85 -8.29
CA GLU A 298 5.99 -9.75 -8.96
C GLU A 298 5.09 -8.96 -9.92
N SER A 299 3.93 -9.52 -10.32
CA SER A 299 2.98 -8.86 -11.22
C SER A 299 2.53 -7.50 -10.68
N ALA A 300 2.24 -7.43 -9.38
CA ALA A 300 1.87 -6.17 -8.72
C ALA A 300 3.00 -5.14 -8.75
N TRP A 301 4.25 -5.58 -8.61
CA TRP A 301 5.43 -4.72 -8.72
C TRP A 301 5.58 -4.17 -10.14
N THR A 302 5.47 -5.02 -11.17
CA THR A 302 5.59 -4.63 -12.58
C THR A 302 4.52 -3.61 -12.96
N ILE A 303 3.24 -3.88 -12.65
CA ILE A 303 2.12 -2.95 -12.92
C ILE A 303 2.37 -1.60 -12.26
N ARG A 304 2.75 -1.60 -11.00
CA ARG A 304 3.01 -0.37 -10.23
C ARG A 304 4.19 0.41 -10.82
N LYS A 305 5.30 -0.24 -11.14
CA LYS A 305 6.48 0.41 -11.71
C LYS A 305 6.23 0.99 -13.09
N LEU A 306 5.37 0.37 -13.89
CA LEU A 306 5.01 0.88 -15.21
C LEU A 306 3.96 1.99 -15.17
N SER A 307 3.17 2.11 -14.08
CA SER A 307 2.14 3.13 -13.92
C SER A 307 2.56 4.25 -12.95
N PRO A 308 2.95 5.43 -13.43
CA PRO A 308 3.24 6.58 -12.57
C PRO A 308 2.04 7.05 -11.74
N THR A 309 0.82 6.77 -12.18
CA THR A 309 -0.38 7.01 -11.37
C THR A 309 -0.28 6.31 -10.02
N LEU A 310 0.30 5.10 -9.97
CA LEU A 310 0.43 4.30 -8.76
C LEU A 310 1.68 4.62 -7.94
N CYS A 311 2.85 4.81 -8.58
CA CYS A 311 4.12 4.94 -7.85
C CYS A 311 4.64 6.37 -7.69
N TRP A 312 4.14 7.33 -8.48
CA TRP A 312 4.49 8.74 -8.40
C TRP A 312 3.30 9.63 -8.05
N PHE A 313 2.09 9.07 -7.93
CA PHE A 313 0.85 9.82 -7.81
C PHE A 313 0.72 10.89 -8.90
N GLU A 314 1.11 10.52 -10.12
CA GLU A 314 1.04 11.41 -11.29
C GLU A 314 -0.42 11.72 -11.63
N THR A 315 -0.65 12.92 -12.12
CA THR A 315 -1.93 13.37 -12.64
C THR A 315 -1.77 13.75 -14.11
N TRP A 316 -2.74 13.33 -14.93
CA TRP A 316 -2.66 13.45 -16.37
C TRP A 316 -3.60 14.53 -16.90
N THR A 317 -3.14 15.26 -17.92
CA THR A 317 -3.93 16.29 -18.60
C THR A 317 -4.53 15.78 -19.92
N ASP A 318 -3.84 14.85 -20.57
CA ASP A 318 -4.28 14.24 -21.83
C ASP A 318 -3.72 12.82 -22.02
N VAL A 319 -4.28 12.10 -23.01
CA VAL A 319 -3.88 10.72 -23.32
C VAL A 319 -2.48 10.63 -23.91
N HIS A 320 -2.04 11.65 -24.65
CA HIS A 320 -0.71 11.64 -25.26
C HIS A 320 0.39 11.59 -24.20
N GLU A 321 0.26 12.38 -23.13
CA GLU A 321 1.19 12.34 -21.99
C GLU A 321 1.29 10.93 -21.38
N ILE A 322 0.15 10.23 -21.25
CA ILE A 322 0.09 8.86 -20.71
C ILE A 322 0.85 7.90 -21.62
N LEU A 323 0.59 7.94 -22.93
CA LEU A 323 1.24 7.05 -23.88
C LEU A 323 2.75 7.26 -23.91
N VAL A 324 3.22 8.51 -23.96
CA VAL A 324 4.66 8.85 -23.92
C VAL A 324 5.29 8.38 -22.61
N SER A 325 4.61 8.62 -21.48
CA SER A 325 5.10 8.19 -20.17
C SER A 325 5.21 6.67 -20.07
N PHE A 326 4.18 5.95 -20.47
CA PHE A 326 4.21 4.49 -20.46
C PHE A 326 5.35 3.93 -21.33
N GLY A 327 5.53 4.46 -22.55
CA GLY A 327 6.63 4.06 -23.43
C GLY A 327 8.00 4.27 -22.78
N ARG A 328 8.23 5.43 -22.15
CA ARG A 328 9.49 5.70 -21.40
C ARG A 328 9.70 4.70 -20.27
N ARG A 329 8.67 4.37 -19.51
CA ARG A 329 8.77 3.45 -18.37
C ARG A 329 9.04 2.03 -18.80
N VAL A 330 8.44 1.55 -19.87
CA VAL A 330 8.75 0.22 -20.44
C VAL A 330 10.22 0.14 -20.87
N LEU A 331 10.82 1.23 -21.32
CA LEU A 331 12.25 1.26 -21.70
C LEU A 331 13.20 1.38 -20.50
N CYS A 332 12.70 1.59 -19.27
CA CYS A 332 13.53 1.84 -18.10
C CYS A 332 13.48 0.75 -17.02
N TYR A 333 12.32 0.14 -16.79
CA TYR A 333 12.08 -0.61 -15.55
C TYR A 333 11.93 -2.12 -15.69
N PRO A 334 11.14 -2.69 -16.64
CA PRO A 334 10.89 -4.11 -16.70
C PRO A 334 12.05 -4.92 -17.29
N LEU A 335 11.90 -6.24 -17.27
CA LEU A 335 12.87 -7.16 -17.83
C LEU A 335 12.99 -6.99 -19.36
N TYR A 336 11.85 -6.94 -20.07
CA TYR A 336 11.83 -6.80 -21.54
C TYR A 336 11.53 -5.35 -21.95
N ARG A 337 12.55 -4.66 -22.50
CA ARG A 337 12.53 -3.23 -22.85
C ARG A 337 12.42 -2.99 -24.33
N HIS A 338 11.37 -3.55 -24.96
CA HIS A 338 11.21 -3.52 -26.41
C HIS A 338 10.01 -2.71 -26.85
N PHE A 339 10.20 -1.82 -27.86
CA PHE A 339 9.15 -0.93 -28.33
C PHE A 339 7.94 -1.65 -28.95
N LYS A 340 8.12 -2.86 -29.55
CA LYS A 340 7.01 -3.68 -30.05
C LYS A 340 6.02 -4.02 -28.92
N LEU A 341 6.48 -4.23 -27.68
CA LEU A 341 5.63 -4.50 -26.51
C LEU A 341 4.83 -3.26 -26.10
N VAL A 342 5.41 -2.07 -26.21
CA VAL A 342 4.71 -0.80 -25.99
C VAL A 342 3.55 -0.65 -26.94
N LEU A 343 3.79 -0.85 -28.25
CA LEU A 343 2.75 -0.77 -29.26
C LEU A 343 1.66 -1.82 -29.06
N LYS A 344 2.05 -3.00 -28.61
CA LYS A 344 1.09 -4.09 -28.36
C LYS A 344 0.21 -3.76 -27.17
N ALA A 345 0.77 -3.25 -26.07
CA ALA A 345 0.02 -2.81 -24.90
C ALA A 345 -0.97 -1.67 -25.25
N TYR A 346 -0.59 -0.73 -26.13
CA TYR A 346 -1.52 0.30 -26.63
C TYR A 346 -2.72 -0.31 -27.32
N ARG A 347 -2.51 -1.25 -28.26
CA ARG A 347 -3.57 -1.92 -28.99
C ARG A 347 -4.48 -2.74 -28.08
N ASP A 348 -3.90 -3.40 -27.09
CA ASP A 348 -4.63 -4.21 -26.12
C ASP A 348 -5.50 -3.33 -25.23
N THR A 349 -4.96 -2.23 -24.72
CA THR A 349 -5.73 -1.25 -23.94
C THR A 349 -6.91 -0.68 -24.74
N ILE A 350 -6.72 -0.38 -26.02
CA ILE A 350 -7.83 0.07 -26.89
C ILE A 350 -8.91 -1.01 -26.98
N LYS A 351 -8.55 -2.28 -27.16
CA LYS A 351 -9.53 -3.37 -27.21
C LYS A 351 -10.32 -3.49 -25.90
N ILE A 352 -9.63 -3.43 -24.76
CA ILE A 352 -10.28 -3.48 -23.46
C ILE A 352 -11.25 -2.30 -23.31
N LEU A 353 -10.82 -1.07 -23.64
CA LEU A 353 -11.68 0.12 -23.58
C LEU A 353 -12.90 0.03 -24.51
N GLN A 354 -12.77 -0.62 -25.66
CA GLN A 354 -13.87 -0.83 -26.62
C GLN A 354 -14.91 -1.85 -26.14
N LEU A 355 -14.55 -2.76 -25.24
CA LEU A 355 -15.50 -3.67 -24.60
C LEU A 355 -16.56 -2.93 -23.78
N GLY A 356 -16.29 -1.66 -23.44
CA GLY A 356 -17.22 -0.72 -22.84
C GLY A 356 -17.33 -0.80 -21.33
N PRO A 357 -17.93 0.22 -20.70
CA PRO A 357 -18.00 0.33 -19.24
C PRO A 357 -18.83 -0.77 -18.56
N ARG A 358 -19.68 -1.47 -19.29
CA ARG A 358 -20.46 -2.60 -18.76
C ARG A 358 -19.61 -3.85 -18.49
N SER A 359 -18.41 -3.93 -19.09
CA SER A 359 -17.43 -5.00 -18.84
C SER A 359 -16.50 -4.71 -17.65
N TRP A 360 -16.62 -3.52 -17.04
CA TRP A 360 -15.73 -3.01 -15.99
C TRP A 360 -16.43 -2.87 -14.63
N LEU A 361 -17.75 -2.94 -14.63
CA LEU A 361 -18.55 -2.78 -13.42
C LEU A 361 -19.27 -4.09 -13.12
N PRO A 362 -19.17 -4.59 -11.86
CA PRO A 362 -19.98 -5.70 -11.40
C PRO A 362 -21.47 -5.40 -11.46
#